data_6d42050b0249bfb01d87379218b1fa99
#
_entry.id   6d42050b0249bfb01d87379218b1fa99
#
_cell.length_a   1.000
_cell.length_b   1.000
_cell.length_c   1.000
_cell.angle_alpha   90.00
_cell.angle_beta   90.00
_cell.angle_gamma   90.00
#
_symmetry.space_group_name_H-M   'P 1'
#
loop_
_entity.id
_entity.type
_entity.pdbx_description
1 polymer ?
#
loop_
_entity_poly.entity_id
_entity_poly.type
_entity_poly.pdbx_seq_one_letter_code
_entity_poly.pdbx_strand_id
1 'polypeptide(L)'
;KAKTTGVEVLIEKKRATNFYGLIGGSIYKSIYHDQLDVKRNRNNNYEYLFNIVGGYRPNSKWEISLRWSLFGGRPYTKIDLENSNLNNEEILVYNEFNQSRTPIYHNLFLRYERRKKMKYGNIITYIELWNAYNRKNIETYFWSREKQDILETAYFSFIPVGGVEIEF
;
A
#
# COMPACT_ATOMS: atom_id res chain seq x y z
N LYS A 1 -22.02 8.36 14.35
CA LYS A 1 -22.13 8.81 12.94
C LYS A 1 -20.76 8.74 12.28
N ALA A 2 -20.68 8.44 10.96
CA ALA A 2 -19.44 8.43 10.20
C ALA A 2 -19.56 9.32 8.98
N LYS A 3 -18.46 9.97 8.59
CA LYS A 3 -18.41 10.86 7.42
C LYS A 3 -17.07 10.71 6.72
N THR A 4 -17.11 10.59 5.39
CA THR A 4 -15.93 10.70 4.53
C THR A 4 -16.17 11.81 3.51
N THR A 5 -15.20 12.70 3.35
CA THR A 5 -15.24 13.80 2.39
C THR A 5 -13.88 13.94 1.75
N GLY A 6 -13.81 14.11 0.45
CA GLY A 6 -12.55 14.24 -0.28
C GLY A 6 -12.76 14.59 -1.73
N VAL A 7 -11.63 14.72 -2.43
CA VAL A 7 -11.55 14.94 -3.87
C VAL A 7 -10.64 13.88 -4.46
N GLU A 8 -11.03 13.34 -5.61
CA GLU A 8 -10.25 12.37 -6.37
C GLU A 8 -10.07 12.87 -7.80
N VAL A 9 -8.86 12.66 -8.34
CA VAL A 9 -8.52 12.96 -9.73
C VAL A 9 -7.90 11.71 -10.33
N LEU A 10 -8.36 11.34 -11.53
CA LEU A 10 -7.85 10.23 -12.31
C LEU A 10 -7.54 10.72 -13.72
N ILE A 11 -6.32 10.46 -14.17
CA ILE A 11 -5.85 10.75 -15.53
C ILE A 11 -5.40 9.44 -16.16
N GLU A 12 -6.03 9.05 -17.25
CA GLU A 12 -5.71 7.83 -17.98
C GLU A 12 -5.24 8.13 -19.39
N LYS A 13 -4.14 7.53 -19.80
CA LYS A 13 -3.71 7.44 -21.18
C LYS A 13 -3.86 5.99 -21.66
N LYS A 14 -4.89 5.73 -22.46
CA LYS A 14 -5.07 4.43 -23.13
C LYS A 14 -3.93 4.19 -24.14
N ARG A 15 -3.65 2.92 -24.38
CA ARG A 15 -2.62 2.51 -25.33
C ARG A 15 -3.04 2.84 -26.76
N ALA A 16 -2.57 3.98 -27.27
CA ALA A 16 -2.66 4.36 -28.69
C ALA A 16 -1.29 4.29 -29.40
N THR A 17 -0.22 4.32 -28.61
CA THR A 17 1.18 4.21 -29.05
C THR A 17 1.88 3.16 -28.19
N ASN A 18 3.18 3.29 -28.02
CA ASN A 18 3.98 2.38 -27.21
C ASN A 18 3.78 2.56 -25.68
N PHE A 19 3.23 3.70 -25.26
CA PHE A 19 3.04 4.04 -23.85
C PHE A 19 1.56 4.05 -23.48
N TYR A 20 1.28 3.59 -22.29
CA TYR A 20 0.00 3.74 -21.60
C TYR A 20 0.24 4.02 -20.13
N GLY A 21 -0.75 4.53 -19.45
CA GLY A 21 -0.63 4.76 -18.00
C GLY A 21 -1.85 5.38 -17.38
N LEU A 22 -1.82 5.38 -16.06
CA LEU A 22 -2.84 5.94 -15.20
C LEU A 22 -2.15 6.64 -14.04
N ILE A 23 -2.59 7.85 -13.76
CA ILE A 23 -2.19 8.60 -12.57
C ILE A 23 -3.47 8.90 -11.80
N GLY A 24 -3.56 8.43 -10.59
CA GLY A 24 -4.68 8.67 -9.68
C GLY A 24 -4.22 9.28 -8.39
N GLY A 25 -4.97 10.23 -7.89
CA GLY A 25 -4.71 10.85 -6.59
C GLY A 25 -6.00 11.23 -5.89
N SER A 26 -6.05 11.02 -4.59
CA SER A 26 -7.15 11.46 -3.74
C SER A 26 -6.64 12.11 -2.46
N ILE A 27 -7.33 13.15 -2.02
CA ILE A 27 -7.15 13.77 -0.71
C ILE A 27 -8.51 13.72 -0.02
N TYR A 28 -8.55 13.13 1.16
CA TYR A 28 -9.80 12.91 1.86
C TYR A 28 -9.64 12.88 3.37
N LYS A 29 -10.73 13.06 4.06
CA LYS A 29 -10.85 12.92 5.51
C LYS A 29 -11.97 11.95 5.82
N SER A 30 -11.67 10.91 6.61
CA SER A 30 -12.62 9.89 7.03
C SER A 30 -12.65 9.80 8.55
N ILE A 31 -13.75 10.20 9.14
CA ILE A 31 -13.94 10.31 10.59
C ILE A 31 -15.24 9.63 11.02
N TYR A 32 -15.33 9.36 12.32
CA TYR A 32 -16.58 8.99 12.98
C TYR A 32 -16.64 9.62 14.36
N HIS A 33 -17.83 9.68 14.91
CA HIS A 33 -18.06 10.03 16.29
C HIS A 33 -18.34 8.73 17.07
N ASP A 34 -17.62 8.54 18.15
CA ASP A 34 -17.81 7.39 19.04
C ASP A 34 -19.09 7.53 19.89
N GLN A 35 -19.29 6.64 20.83
CA GLN A 35 -20.49 6.65 21.71
C GLN A 35 -20.53 7.87 22.65
N LEU A 36 -19.38 8.47 22.93
CA LEU A 36 -19.25 9.67 23.76
C LEU A 36 -19.24 10.96 22.92
N ASP A 37 -19.63 10.87 21.64
CA ASP A 37 -19.60 11.94 20.64
C ASP A 37 -18.20 12.53 20.38
N VAL A 38 -17.14 11.80 20.74
CA VAL A 38 -15.75 12.19 20.47
C VAL A 38 -15.41 11.86 19.03
N LYS A 39 -14.86 12.86 18.32
CA LYS A 39 -14.42 12.72 16.94
C LYS A 39 -13.14 11.89 16.84
N ARG A 40 -13.18 10.81 16.07
CA ARG A 40 -12.08 9.87 15.85
C ARG A 40 -11.76 9.69 14.36
N ASN A 41 -10.50 9.44 14.05
CA ASN A 41 -10.14 8.99 12.71
C ASN A 41 -10.57 7.54 12.49
N ARG A 42 -11.09 7.22 11.29
CA ARG A 42 -11.28 5.83 10.88
C ARG A 42 -9.93 5.19 10.54
N ASN A 43 -9.82 3.88 10.67
CA ASN A 43 -8.59 3.13 10.39
C ASN A 43 -8.04 3.35 8.96
N ASN A 44 -8.93 3.67 8.01
CA ASN A 44 -8.57 3.90 6.61
C ASN A 44 -8.44 5.40 6.26
N ASN A 45 -8.30 6.29 7.26
CA ASN A 45 -8.10 7.71 7.02
C ASN A 45 -6.62 8.01 6.73
N TYR A 46 -6.12 7.59 5.57
CA TYR A 46 -4.76 7.88 5.12
C TYR A 46 -4.52 9.36 4.75
N GLU A 47 -5.59 10.16 4.64
CA GLU A 47 -5.62 11.56 4.23
C GLU A 47 -5.30 11.79 2.76
N TYR A 48 -4.35 11.07 2.19
CA TYR A 48 -4.05 11.12 0.77
C TYR A 48 -3.59 9.75 0.25
N LEU A 49 -3.94 9.51 -1.01
CA LEU A 49 -3.51 8.35 -1.79
C LEU A 49 -3.03 8.85 -3.15
N PHE A 50 -1.94 8.32 -3.64
CA PHE A 50 -1.42 8.62 -4.96
C PHE A 50 -0.89 7.36 -5.61
N ASN A 51 -1.30 7.12 -6.87
CA ASN A 51 -0.89 5.95 -7.63
C ASN A 51 -0.46 6.34 -9.03
N ILE A 52 0.63 5.76 -9.49
CA ILE A 52 1.08 5.80 -10.88
C ILE A 52 1.16 4.37 -11.36
N VAL A 53 0.49 4.09 -12.46
CA VAL A 53 0.63 2.84 -13.21
C VAL A 53 1.03 3.20 -14.63
N GLY A 54 2.03 2.55 -15.19
CA GLY A 54 2.46 2.83 -16.55
C GLY A 54 3.15 1.65 -17.17
N GLY A 55 3.08 1.59 -18.50
CA GLY A 55 3.75 0.58 -19.29
C GLY A 55 4.29 1.12 -20.60
N TYR A 56 5.41 0.55 -21.01
CA TYR A 56 6.05 0.77 -22.28
C TYR A 56 6.15 -0.54 -23.04
N ARG A 57 5.41 -0.62 -24.14
CA ARG A 57 5.33 -1.79 -25.03
C ARG A 57 5.57 -1.37 -26.46
N PRO A 58 6.85 -1.26 -26.91
CA PRO A 58 7.20 -0.76 -28.24
C PRO A 58 6.83 -1.71 -29.36
N ASN A 59 6.63 -2.99 -29.04
CA ASN A 59 6.28 -4.03 -30.01
C ASN A 59 5.48 -5.15 -29.34
N SER A 60 5.13 -6.19 -30.07
CA SER A 60 4.38 -7.34 -29.53
C SER A 60 5.22 -8.33 -28.74
N LYS A 61 6.55 -8.12 -28.66
CA LYS A 61 7.48 -9.13 -28.09
C LYS A 61 7.82 -8.91 -26.64
N TRP A 62 7.80 -7.67 -26.16
CA TRP A 62 8.16 -7.37 -24.77
C TRP A 62 7.47 -6.09 -24.25
N GLU A 63 7.39 -6.00 -22.96
CA GLU A 63 6.81 -4.88 -22.22
C GLU A 63 7.55 -4.65 -20.89
N ILE A 64 7.72 -3.41 -20.52
CA ILE A 64 8.12 -3.01 -19.18
C ILE A 64 6.98 -2.21 -18.60
N SER A 65 6.56 -2.55 -17.37
CA SER A 65 5.55 -1.80 -16.66
C SER A 65 5.96 -1.52 -15.22
N LEU A 66 5.36 -0.51 -14.64
CA LEU A 66 5.57 -0.12 -13.26
C LEU A 66 4.23 0.23 -12.59
N ARG A 67 4.19 0.03 -11.29
CA ARG A 67 3.17 0.58 -10.40
C ARG A 67 3.88 1.19 -9.19
N TRP A 68 3.65 2.46 -8.97
CA TRP A 68 4.12 3.15 -7.78
C TRP A 68 2.94 3.67 -6.98
N SER A 69 2.97 3.45 -5.68
CA SER A 69 1.91 3.86 -4.75
C SER A 69 2.50 4.63 -3.59
N LEU A 70 1.82 5.70 -3.20
CA LEU A 70 2.13 6.53 -2.03
C LEU A 70 0.84 6.73 -1.24
N PHE A 71 0.88 6.42 0.07
CA PHE A 71 -0.25 6.62 0.97
C PHE A 71 0.21 7.38 2.21
N GLY A 72 -0.64 8.22 2.75
CA GLY A 72 -0.44 8.81 4.07
C GLY A 72 -0.34 7.75 5.16
N GLY A 73 0.14 8.12 6.32
CA GLY A 73 0.26 7.19 7.44
C GLY A 73 -1.12 6.66 7.90
N ARG A 74 -1.21 5.37 8.15
CA ARG A 74 -2.41 4.73 8.72
C ARG A 74 -2.62 5.21 10.15
N PRO A 75 -3.82 5.63 10.54
CA PRO A 75 -4.13 5.93 11.93
C PRO A 75 -3.99 4.68 12.81
N TYR A 76 -3.40 4.88 13.97
CA TYR A 76 -3.34 3.86 15.02
C TYR A 76 -3.44 4.48 16.41
N THR A 77 -3.76 3.67 17.40
CA THR A 77 -3.78 4.04 18.81
C THR A 77 -2.44 3.68 19.43
N LYS A 78 -1.81 4.63 20.12
CA LYS A 78 -0.56 4.35 20.83
C LYS A 78 -0.74 3.27 21.89
N ILE A 79 0.30 2.52 22.10
CA ILE A 79 0.40 1.53 23.18
C ILE A 79 0.98 2.24 24.41
N ASP A 80 0.37 2.02 25.54
CA ASP A 80 0.88 2.44 26.85
C ASP A 80 1.92 1.42 27.32
N LEU A 81 3.18 1.69 27.06
CA LEU A 81 4.28 0.77 27.35
C LEU A 81 4.39 0.46 28.84
N GLU A 82 4.26 1.48 29.69
CA GLU A 82 4.40 1.32 31.14
C GLU A 82 3.29 0.41 31.69
N ASN A 83 2.03 0.71 31.41
CA ASN A 83 0.91 -0.10 31.84
C ASN A 83 0.89 -1.49 31.18
N SER A 84 1.34 -1.60 29.93
CA SER A 84 1.46 -2.91 29.25
C SER A 84 2.48 -3.80 29.94
N ASN A 85 3.63 -3.27 30.34
CA ASN A 85 4.67 -4.00 31.05
C ASN A 85 4.22 -4.39 32.47
N LEU A 86 3.53 -3.49 33.17
CA LEU A 86 3.01 -3.75 34.52
C LEU A 86 1.95 -4.87 34.52
N ASN A 87 1.06 -4.89 33.52
CA ASN A 87 -0.03 -5.85 33.45
C ASN A 87 0.30 -7.09 32.60
N ASN A 88 1.46 -7.10 31.94
CA ASN A 88 1.90 -8.18 31.04
C ASN A 88 0.92 -8.48 29.90
N GLU A 89 0.24 -7.40 29.40
CA GLU A 89 -0.69 -7.42 28.27
C GLU A 89 -0.65 -6.09 27.50
N GLU A 90 -1.07 -6.09 26.23
CA GLU A 90 -1.11 -4.87 25.44
C GLU A 90 -2.22 -3.92 25.93
N ILE A 91 -1.84 -2.75 26.42
CA ILE A 91 -2.76 -1.70 26.84
C ILE A 91 -2.63 -0.49 25.90
N LEU A 92 -3.76 -0.04 25.37
CA LEU A 92 -3.83 1.09 24.45
C LEU A 92 -4.21 2.38 25.19
N VAL A 93 -3.69 3.50 24.72
CA VAL A 93 -4.05 4.84 25.19
C VAL A 93 -5.40 5.25 24.56
N TYR A 94 -6.52 4.74 25.11
CA TYR A 94 -7.86 4.85 24.50
C TYR A 94 -8.40 6.27 24.35
N ASN A 95 -7.97 7.23 25.17
CA ASN A 95 -8.32 8.66 25.00
C ASN A 95 -7.73 9.24 23.72
N GLU A 96 -6.62 8.67 23.19
CA GLU A 96 -5.96 9.05 21.93
C GLU A 96 -6.28 8.07 20.78
N PHE A 97 -7.45 7.41 20.81
CA PHE A 97 -7.81 6.39 19.83
C PHE A 97 -7.67 6.89 18.37
N ASN A 98 -6.85 6.22 17.55
CA ASN A 98 -6.54 6.54 16.16
C ASN A 98 -6.02 7.98 15.92
N GLN A 99 -5.33 8.59 16.88
CA GLN A 99 -4.75 9.92 16.73
C GLN A 99 -3.32 9.90 16.19
N SER A 100 -2.59 8.82 16.41
CA SER A 100 -1.23 8.64 15.87
C SER A 100 -1.27 8.06 14.47
N ARG A 101 -0.15 8.21 13.73
CA ARG A 101 -0.03 7.70 12.36
C ARG A 101 1.27 6.94 12.18
N THR A 102 1.19 5.84 11.43
CA THR A 102 2.39 5.15 10.94
C THR A 102 3.15 6.06 9.96
N PRO A 103 4.43 5.78 9.70
CA PRO A 103 5.16 6.46 8.62
C PRO A 103 4.44 6.32 7.27
N ILE A 104 4.69 7.28 6.38
CA ILE A 104 4.16 7.29 5.01
C ILE A 104 4.56 5.97 4.33
N TYR A 105 3.56 5.31 3.74
CA TYR A 105 3.77 4.15 2.89
C TYR A 105 4.09 4.56 1.47
N HIS A 106 5.13 4.00 0.86
CA HIS A 106 5.27 4.00 -0.60
C HIS A 106 6.01 2.76 -1.09
N ASN A 107 5.64 2.33 -2.28
CA ASN A 107 6.12 1.08 -2.87
C ASN A 107 6.22 1.18 -4.38
N LEU A 108 7.23 0.55 -4.96
CA LEU A 108 7.44 0.42 -6.39
C LEU A 108 7.43 -1.05 -6.79
N PHE A 109 6.57 -1.37 -7.75
CA PHE A 109 6.55 -2.64 -8.46
C PHE A 109 7.06 -2.40 -9.88
N LEU A 110 7.96 -3.24 -10.31
CA LEU A 110 8.46 -3.25 -11.69
C LEU A 110 8.17 -4.62 -12.29
N ARG A 111 7.74 -4.65 -13.54
CA ARG A 111 7.51 -5.88 -14.29
C ARG A 111 8.15 -5.77 -15.66
N TYR A 112 8.93 -6.77 -16.03
CA TYR A 112 9.37 -7.02 -17.40
C TYR A 112 8.73 -8.29 -17.89
N GLU A 113 8.15 -8.27 -19.08
CA GLU A 113 7.59 -9.45 -19.72
C GLU A 113 8.08 -9.62 -21.16
N ARG A 114 8.22 -10.85 -21.55
CA ARG A 114 8.55 -11.26 -22.92
C ARG A 114 7.47 -12.18 -23.45
N ARG A 115 6.97 -11.86 -24.66
CA ARG A 115 5.90 -12.58 -25.34
C ARG A 115 6.47 -13.31 -26.56
N LYS A 116 6.13 -14.57 -26.71
CA LYS A 116 6.47 -15.40 -27.86
C LYS A 116 5.19 -15.96 -28.46
N LYS A 117 4.92 -15.64 -29.72
CA LYS A 117 3.80 -16.19 -30.47
C LYS A 117 4.05 -17.65 -30.77
N MET A 118 3.02 -18.49 -30.57
CA MET A 118 2.96 -19.89 -30.93
C MET A 118 1.87 -20.13 -31.97
N LYS A 119 1.75 -21.36 -32.45
CA LYS A 119 0.72 -21.76 -33.45
C LYS A 119 -0.70 -21.55 -32.92
N TYR A 120 -0.95 -21.81 -31.64
CA TYR A 120 -2.25 -21.76 -31.00
C TYR A 120 -2.31 -20.84 -29.78
N GLY A 121 -1.56 -19.73 -29.78
CA GLY A 121 -1.59 -18.80 -28.67
C GLY A 121 -0.27 -18.05 -28.47
N ASN A 122 -0.06 -17.57 -27.27
CA ASN A 122 1.17 -16.88 -26.85
C ASN A 122 1.73 -17.49 -25.57
N ILE A 123 3.04 -17.54 -25.44
CA ILE A 123 3.73 -17.74 -24.17
C ILE A 123 4.23 -16.36 -23.70
N ILE A 124 3.93 -16.01 -22.46
CA ILE A 124 4.41 -14.83 -21.78
C ILE A 124 5.28 -15.30 -20.63
N THR A 125 6.54 -14.91 -20.65
CA THR A 125 7.45 -15.10 -19.51
C THR A 125 7.67 -13.74 -18.86
N TYR A 126 7.64 -13.69 -17.54
CA TYR A 126 7.80 -12.43 -16.82
C TYR A 126 8.66 -12.55 -15.57
N ILE A 127 9.23 -11.43 -15.19
CA ILE A 127 9.82 -11.20 -13.88
C ILE A 127 9.24 -9.93 -13.31
N GLU A 128 8.88 -9.96 -12.03
CA GLU A 128 8.40 -8.82 -11.25
C GLU A 128 9.33 -8.59 -10.07
N LEU A 129 9.53 -7.34 -9.74
CA LEU A 129 10.22 -6.90 -8.54
C LEU A 129 9.21 -6.17 -7.65
N TRP A 130 8.78 -6.81 -6.58
CA TRP A 130 7.91 -6.21 -5.59
C TRP A 130 8.75 -5.47 -4.56
N ASN A 131 8.32 -4.26 -4.22
CA ASN A 131 9.10 -3.35 -3.37
C ASN A 131 10.54 -3.16 -3.90
N ALA A 132 10.65 -2.74 -5.16
CA ALA A 132 11.89 -2.75 -5.94
C ALA A 132 13.06 -1.99 -5.28
N TYR A 133 12.80 -1.02 -4.44
CA TYR A 133 13.83 -0.29 -3.68
C TYR A 133 13.92 -0.72 -2.20
N ASN A 134 13.30 -1.86 -1.85
CA ASN A 134 13.40 -2.51 -0.53
C ASN A 134 13.09 -1.57 0.67
N ARG A 135 12.07 -0.73 0.55
CA ARG A 135 11.66 0.13 1.65
C ARG A 135 10.99 -0.66 2.76
N LYS A 136 11.36 -0.41 4.00
CA LYS A 136 10.64 -0.89 5.16
C LYS A 136 9.38 -0.01 5.37
N ASN A 137 8.23 -0.49 4.94
CA ASN A 137 6.94 0.14 5.15
C ASN A 137 6.30 -0.44 6.40
N ILE A 138 6.10 0.39 7.42
CA ILE A 138 5.50 -0.05 8.68
C ILE A 138 4.00 -0.23 8.50
N GLU A 139 3.49 -1.40 8.90
CA GLU A 139 2.06 -1.73 8.89
C GLU A 139 1.38 -1.32 10.18
N THR A 140 1.96 -1.73 11.32
CA THR A 140 1.41 -1.46 12.65
C THR A 140 2.47 -1.62 13.73
N TYR A 141 2.12 -1.24 14.94
CA TYR A 141 2.89 -1.48 16.16
C TYR A 141 2.12 -2.43 17.06
N PHE A 142 2.84 -3.23 17.84
CA PHE A 142 2.29 -4.15 18.83
C PHE A 142 3.23 -4.26 20.02
N TRP A 143 2.70 -4.57 21.20
CA TRP A 143 3.51 -4.85 22.38
C TRP A 143 3.95 -6.31 22.41
N SER A 144 5.23 -6.53 22.69
CA SER A 144 5.82 -7.88 22.79
C SER A 144 6.02 -8.27 24.26
N ARG A 145 5.32 -9.30 24.68
CA ARG A 145 5.47 -9.87 26.03
C ARG A 145 6.90 -10.34 26.29
N GLU A 146 7.55 -10.93 25.30
CA GLU A 146 8.91 -11.47 25.44
C GLU A 146 9.94 -10.36 25.63
N LYS A 147 9.80 -9.26 24.87
CA LYS A 147 10.74 -8.15 24.86
C LYS A 147 10.36 -7.04 25.85
N GLN A 148 9.14 -7.07 26.39
CA GLN A 148 8.58 -5.99 27.22
C GLN A 148 8.71 -4.62 26.56
N ASP A 149 8.51 -4.57 25.23
CA ASP A 149 8.72 -3.38 24.41
C ASP A 149 7.75 -3.35 23.23
N ILE A 150 7.61 -2.17 22.62
CA ILE A 150 6.80 -1.96 21.43
C ILE A 150 7.62 -2.33 20.19
N LEU A 151 7.12 -3.27 19.43
CA LEU A 151 7.69 -3.70 18.16
C LEU A 151 6.86 -3.24 16.98
N GLU A 152 7.45 -3.21 15.81
CA GLU A 152 6.79 -2.86 14.56
C GLU A 152 6.65 -4.09 13.64
N THR A 153 5.49 -4.20 13.00
CA THR A 153 5.28 -5.10 11.87
C THR A 153 5.41 -4.29 10.59
N ALA A 154 6.16 -4.80 9.63
CA ALA A 154 6.32 -4.19 8.32
C ALA A 154 5.64 -5.04 7.25
N TYR A 155 5.20 -4.37 6.18
CA TYR A 155 4.83 -5.05 4.94
C TYR A 155 6.06 -5.77 4.35
N PHE A 156 5.83 -6.57 3.31
CA PHE A 156 6.90 -7.32 2.66
C PHE A 156 8.06 -6.43 2.17
N SER A 157 9.27 -6.93 2.30
CA SER A 157 10.49 -6.37 1.74
C SER A 157 10.59 -6.65 0.24
N PHE A 158 11.77 -6.49 -0.35
CA PHE A 158 12.02 -6.85 -1.75
C PHE A 158 11.72 -8.31 -2.04
N ILE A 159 10.85 -8.59 -3.03
CA ILE A 159 10.50 -9.94 -3.48
C ILE A 159 10.60 -10.00 -5.00
N PRO A 160 11.52 -10.79 -5.56
CA PRO A 160 11.51 -11.14 -6.98
C PRO A 160 10.49 -12.25 -7.22
N VAL A 161 9.64 -12.07 -8.22
CA VAL A 161 8.62 -13.04 -8.64
C VAL A 161 8.80 -13.30 -10.12
N GLY A 162 8.74 -14.55 -10.55
CA GLY A 162 8.81 -14.94 -11.96
C GLY A 162 7.75 -15.95 -12.31
N GLY A 163 7.32 -15.93 -13.57
CA GLY A 163 6.30 -16.85 -14.02
C GLY A 163 6.22 -17.01 -15.53
N VAL A 164 5.38 -17.98 -15.92
CA VAL A 164 5.02 -18.26 -17.31
C VAL A 164 3.51 -18.29 -17.41
N GLU A 165 2.98 -17.56 -18.36
CA GLU A 165 1.55 -17.48 -18.67
C GLU A 165 1.35 -17.97 -20.11
N ILE A 166 0.29 -18.74 -20.36
CA ILE A 166 -0.05 -19.26 -21.68
C ILE A 166 -1.44 -18.74 -22.03
N GLU A 167 -1.53 -17.97 -23.10
CA GLU A 167 -2.78 -17.46 -23.69
C GLU A 167 -3.13 -18.32 -24.90
N PHE A 168 -4.33 -18.85 -24.98
CA PHE A 168 -4.88 -19.62 -26.08
C PHE A 168 -5.83 -18.80 -26.94
#